data_dff425c9edf613bfba65578017d65cd0
#
_entry.id   dff425c9edf613bfba65578017d65cd0
#
_cell.length_a   1.000
_cell.length_b   1.000
_cell.length_c   1.000
_cell.angle_alpha   90.00
_cell.angle_beta   90.00
_cell.angle_gamma   90.00
#
_symmetry.space_group_name_H-M   'P 1'
#
loop_
_entity.id
_entity.type
_entity.pdbx_description
1 polymer ?
#
loop_
_entity_poly.entity_id
_entity_poly.type
_entity_poly.pdbx_seq_one_letter_code
_entity_poly.pdbx_strand_id
1 'polypeptide(L)'
;VDRGRPGPDREHPRVTVDAFVRIMKGAGGDREYVFRVRDLSHGGLFLYTRVGHLYPFSVGTPLQIELFDFDNAIAFRGVIVRVVDPGSTEAERYPSGFGVKIVEVDEQNRERLAALISRLQRGEQPY
;
A
#
# COMPACT_ATOMS: atom_id res chain seq x y z
N VAL A 1 -8.05 20.58 -17.84
CA VAL A 1 -8.12 19.56 -17.35
C VAL A 1 -7.11 18.68 -17.60
N ASP A 2 -6.61 18.11 -16.87
CA ASP A 2 -5.64 17.36 -17.13
C ASP A 2 -5.99 16.14 -17.30
N ARG A 3 -7.14 15.90 -17.63
CA ARG A 3 -7.46 14.81 -17.80
C ARG A 3 -6.66 14.10 -18.59
N GLY A 4 -6.22 14.04 -19.38
CA GLY A 4 -5.45 13.20 -20.16
C GLY A 4 -4.13 12.86 -19.62
N ARG A 5 -3.73 13.36 -18.44
CA ARG A 5 -2.46 13.12 -18.03
C ARG A 5 -2.22 11.73 -17.64
N PRO A 6 -1.26 11.08 -18.13
CA PRO A 6 -0.97 9.74 -17.77
C PRO A 6 -0.31 9.69 -16.46
N GLY A 7 -0.70 8.91 -15.59
CA GLY A 7 -0.07 8.64 -14.35
C GLY A 7 -0.35 7.24 -13.98
N PRO A 8 0.50 6.63 -13.17
CA PRO A 8 0.30 5.24 -12.79
C PRO A 8 -1.01 5.02 -12.09
N ASP A 9 -1.55 6.06 -11.47
CA ASP A 9 -2.76 5.92 -10.71
C ASP A 9 -4.00 6.23 -11.46
N ARG A 10 -3.93 6.55 -12.73
CA ARG A 10 -5.11 6.99 -13.42
C ARG A 10 -6.14 5.91 -13.56
N GLU A 11 -5.72 4.67 -13.76
CA GLU A 11 -6.64 3.57 -13.91
C GLU A 11 -7.14 3.08 -12.58
N HIS A 12 -6.47 3.44 -11.49
CA HIS A 12 -6.79 2.99 -10.16
C HIS A 12 -6.76 4.20 -9.24
N PRO A 13 -7.86 4.93 -9.12
CA PRO A 13 -7.90 6.10 -8.25
C PRO A 13 -7.51 5.75 -6.83
N ARG A 14 -6.74 6.60 -6.20
CA ARG A 14 -6.29 6.39 -4.85
C ARG A 14 -7.21 7.06 -3.86
N VAL A 15 -7.41 6.41 -2.73
CA VAL A 15 -8.19 6.97 -1.64
C VAL A 15 -7.35 7.00 -0.40
N THR A 16 -7.52 8.03 0.42
CA THR A 16 -6.86 8.11 1.71
C THR A 16 -7.49 7.10 2.66
N VAL A 17 -6.65 6.41 3.42
CA VAL A 17 -7.16 5.41 4.34
C VAL A 17 -6.41 5.51 5.66
N ASP A 18 -7.11 5.25 6.76
CA ASP A 18 -6.49 5.19 8.07
C ASP A 18 -6.54 3.73 8.50
N ALA A 19 -5.54 3.00 8.16
CA ALA A 19 -5.49 1.56 8.39
C ALA A 19 -4.05 1.12 8.59
N PHE A 20 -3.89 -0.12 9.05
CA PHE A 20 -2.57 -0.72 9.23
C PHE A 20 -2.46 -1.97 8.39
N VAL A 21 -1.23 -2.30 8.01
CA VAL A 21 -0.92 -3.56 7.35
C VAL A 21 0.12 -4.31 8.18
N ARG A 22 0.05 -5.63 8.10
CA ARG A 22 1.08 -6.50 8.62
C ARG A 22 1.82 -7.08 7.43
N ILE A 23 3.14 -7.01 7.45
CA ILE A 23 3.95 -7.41 6.30
C ILE A 23 4.96 -8.43 6.72
N MET A 24 5.12 -9.47 5.90
CA MET A 24 6.21 -10.41 6.01
C MET A 24 7.03 -10.31 4.75
N LYS A 25 8.35 -10.23 4.89
CA LYS A 25 9.21 -10.08 3.76
C LYS A 25 9.40 -11.44 3.09
N GLY A 26 9.06 -11.53 1.82
CA GLY A 26 9.27 -12.75 1.05
C GLY A 26 8.42 -13.90 1.55
N ALA A 27 8.71 -15.07 1.02
CA ALA A 27 8.03 -16.28 1.44
C ALA A 27 8.79 -16.87 2.62
N GLY A 28 8.08 -17.22 3.69
CA GLY A 28 8.72 -17.84 4.82
C GLY A 28 9.48 -16.87 5.70
N GLY A 29 9.25 -15.60 5.58
CA GLY A 29 9.86 -14.63 6.46
C GLY A 29 9.40 -14.86 7.88
N ASP A 30 10.34 -14.81 8.82
CA ASP A 30 10.03 -15.04 10.20
C ASP A 30 9.87 -13.75 10.97
N ARG A 31 9.88 -12.62 10.30
CA ARG A 31 9.79 -11.33 10.94
C ARG A 31 8.60 -10.57 10.39
N GLU A 32 7.83 -9.98 11.29
CA GLU A 32 6.67 -9.20 10.90
C GLU A 32 6.94 -7.74 11.08
N TYR A 33 6.36 -6.94 10.20
CA TYR A 33 6.45 -5.49 10.28
C TYR A 33 5.03 -4.94 10.20
N VAL A 34 4.76 -3.87 10.94
CA VAL A 34 3.45 -3.22 10.91
C VAL A 34 3.67 -1.80 10.44
N PHE A 35 2.91 -1.40 9.43
CA PHE A 35 2.98 -0.05 8.90
C PHE A 35 1.61 0.56 8.81
N ARG A 36 1.56 1.87 8.89
CA ARG A 36 0.35 2.60 8.64
C ARG A 36 0.23 2.83 7.13
N VAL A 37 -0.98 2.64 6.61
CA VAL A 37 -1.25 2.87 5.19
C VAL A 37 -1.62 4.33 5.02
N ARG A 38 -1.04 4.99 4.02
CA ARG A 38 -1.40 6.36 3.73
C ARG A 38 -2.51 6.43 2.70
N ASP A 39 -2.41 5.66 1.63
CA ASP A 39 -3.42 5.63 0.61
C ASP A 39 -3.46 4.27 -0.06
N LEU A 40 -4.54 4.00 -0.75
CA LEU A 40 -4.86 2.68 -1.26
C LEU A 40 -5.59 2.82 -2.59
N SER A 41 -5.31 1.90 -3.51
CA SER A 41 -6.05 1.77 -4.75
C SER A 41 -6.16 0.28 -5.09
N HIS A 42 -6.87 -0.05 -6.17
CA HIS A 42 -6.96 -1.43 -6.61
C HIS A 42 -5.61 -1.98 -7.07
N GLY A 43 -4.68 -1.13 -7.42
CA GLY A 43 -3.38 -1.56 -7.94
C GLY A 43 -2.24 -1.46 -6.97
N GLY A 44 -2.42 -0.81 -5.82
CA GLY A 44 -1.32 -0.65 -4.89
C GLY A 44 -1.64 0.21 -3.69
N LEU A 45 -0.63 0.41 -2.86
CA LEU A 45 -0.80 1.21 -1.64
C LEU A 45 0.52 1.89 -1.30
N PHE A 46 0.44 2.92 -0.49
CA PHE A 46 1.61 3.61 0.03
C PHE A 46 1.66 3.45 1.54
N LEU A 47 2.80 2.97 2.04
CA LEU A 47 3.02 2.71 3.46
C LEU A 47 3.86 3.81 4.04
N TYR A 48 3.41 4.39 5.15
CA TYR A 48 4.08 5.53 5.73
C TYR A 48 5.20 5.12 6.67
N THR A 49 6.39 5.65 6.50
CA THR A 49 7.46 5.52 7.48
C THR A 49 8.48 6.63 7.23
N ARG A 50 9.11 7.09 8.30
CA ARG A 50 10.17 8.09 8.18
C ARG A 50 11.55 7.46 8.16
N VAL A 51 11.65 6.18 8.45
CA VAL A 51 12.95 5.52 8.59
C VAL A 51 13.08 4.36 7.61
N GLY A 52 12.64 4.59 6.38
CA GLY A 52 12.64 3.53 5.37
C GLY A 52 13.97 2.81 5.24
N HIS A 53 15.08 3.55 5.36
CA HIS A 53 16.40 2.96 5.19
C HIS A 53 16.76 1.96 6.30
N LEU A 54 16.02 1.94 7.39
CA LEU A 54 16.29 0.99 8.46
C LEU A 54 15.59 -0.35 8.23
N TYR A 55 14.75 -0.47 7.23
CA TYR A 55 14.05 -1.69 6.94
C TYR A 55 14.72 -2.42 5.78
N PRO A 56 14.63 -3.75 5.74
CA PRO A 56 15.28 -4.53 4.68
C PRO A 56 14.43 -4.55 3.41
N PHE A 57 13.87 -3.41 3.02
CA PHE A 57 13.00 -3.30 1.87
C PHE A 57 13.63 -2.41 0.82
N SER A 58 13.69 -2.89 -0.40
CA SER A 58 14.18 -2.11 -1.52
C SER A 58 13.26 -2.33 -2.71
N VAL A 59 13.43 -1.53 -3.73
CA VAL A 59 12.63 -1.69 -4.96
C VAL A 59 12.82 -3.13 -5.46
N GLY A 60 11.72 -3.79 -5.72
CA GLY A 60 11.72 -5.19 -6.14
C GLY A 60 11.51 -6.20 -5.02
N THR A 61 11.54 -5.78 -3.76
CA THR A 61 11.33 -6.70 -2.65
C THR A 61 9.89 -7.21 -2.66
N PRO A 62 9.69 -8.54 -2.68
CA PRO A 62 8.33 -9.08 -2.60
C PRO A 62 7.85 -9.12 -1.16
N LEU A 63 6.57 -8.87 -0.97
CA LEU A 63 5.98 -8.79 0.35
C LEU A 63 4.69 -9.60 0.42
N GLN A 64 4.47 -10.24 1.57
CA GLN A 64 3.18 -10.82 1.92
C GLN A 64 2.51 -9.80 2.82
N ILE A 65 1.31 -9.37 2.45
CA ILE A 65 0.66 -8.25 3.12
C ILE A 65 -0.73 -8.64 3.59
N GLU A 66 -1.07 -8.23 4.80
CA GLU A 66 -2.43 -8.33 5.32
C GLU A 66 -2.86 -6.93 5.70
N LEU A 67 -3.91 -6.46 5.06
CA LEU A 67 -4.48 -5.15 5.33
C LEU A 67 -5.68 -5.35 6.24
N PHE A 68 -5.71 -4.67 7.38
CA PHE A 68 -6.76 -4.86 8.36
C PHE A 68 -7.95 -3.94 8.09
N ASP A 69 -9.15 -4.54 8.03
CA ASP A 69 -10.41 -3.86 7.83
C ASP A 69 -11.30 -4.34 8.97
N PHE A 70 -11.26 -3.65 10.10
CA PHE A 70 -11.90 -4.07 11.35
C PHE A 70 -11.35 -5.44 11.75
N ASP A 71 -12.21 -6.43 11.88
CA ASP A 71 -11.79 -7.77 12.29
C ASP A 71 -11.33 -8.61 11.12
N ASN A 72 -11.44 -8.12 9.91
CA ASN A 72 -11.08 -8.88 8.72
C ASN A 72 -9.69 -8.49 8.26
N ALA A 73 -9.01 -9.44 7.64
CA ALA A 73 -7.74 -9.15 7.00
C ALA A 73 -7.87 -9.43 5.52
N ILE A 74 -7.38 -8.52 4.70
CA ILE A 74 -7.35 -8.67 3.26
C ILE A 74 -5.93 -9.02 2.89
N ALA A 75 -5.72 -10.22 2.37
CA ALA A 75 -4.38 -10.72 2.10
C ALA A 75 -4.04 -10.61 0.62
N PHE A 76 -2.83 -10.19 0.33
CA PHE A 76 -2.34 -10.12 -1.04
C PHE A 76 -0.82 -10.07 -1.04
N ARG A 77 -0.25 -10.21 -2.24
CA ARG A 77 1.19 -10.11 -2.41
C ARG A 77 1.49 -8.84 -3.16
N GLY A 78 2.55 -8.18 -2.77
CA GLY A 78 2.98 -6.96 -3.41
C GLY A 78 4.47 -6.93 -3.63
N VAL A 79 4.91 -5.92 -4.36
CA VAL A 79 6.32 -5.68 -4.63
C VAL A 79 6.58 -4.20 -4.38
N ILE A 80 7.69 -3.91 -3.70
CA ILE A 80 8.09 -2.53 -3.50
C ILE A 80 8.50 -1.93 -4.83
N VAL A 81 7.87 -0.82 -5.21
CA VAL A 81 8.20 -0.13 -6.45
C VAL A 81 8.83 1.23 -6.18
N ARG A 82 8.79 1.69 -4.93
CA ARG A 82 9.37 2.99 -4.59
C ARG A 82 9.74 3.02 -3.11
N VAL A 83 10.90 3.59 -2.81
CA VAL A 83 11.29 3.87 -1.42
C VAL A 83 11.59 5.37 -1.37
N VAL A 84 10.90 6.09 -0.51
CA VAL A 84 11.08 7.54 -0.37
C VAL A 84 11.55 7.82 1.03
N ASP A 85 12.78 8.31 1.18
CA ASP A 85 13.33 8.68 2.47
C ASP A 85 13.21 10.18 2.70
N PRO A 86 13.09 10.62 3.95
CA PRO A 86 13.05 12.06 4.24
C PRO A 86 14.33 12.73 3.74
N GLY A 87 14.18 13.91 3.15
CA GLY A 87 15.33 14.64 2.66
C GLY A 87 15.78 14.29 1.27
N SER A 88 15.17 13.28 0.64
CA SER A 88 15.49 12.96 -0.75
C SER A 88 14.76 13.92 -1.67
N THR A 89 15.20 13.98 -2.94
CA THR A 89 14.49 14.81 -3.92
C THR A 89 13.07 14.31 -4.13
N GLU A 90 12.84 13.01 -3.97
CA GLU A 90 11.50 12.47 -4.12
C GLU A 90 10.60 12.88 -2.98
N ALA A 91 11.15 13.17 -1.81
CA ALA A 91 10.35 13.55 -0.65
C ALA A 91 9.63 14.87 -0.86
N GLU A 92 10.02 15.65 -1.85
CA GLU A 92 9.31 16.87 -2.19
C GLU A 92 8.00 16.58 -2.90
N ARG A 93 7.88 15.43 -3.55
CA ARG A 93 6.68 15.06 -4.28
C ARG A 93 5.87 14.00 -3.60
N TYR A 94 6.51 13.14 -2.83
CA TYR A 94 5.86 11.99 -2.23
C TYR A 94 6.14 11.98 -0.73
N PRO A 95 5.23 11.46 0.07
CA PRO A 95 5.50 11.28 1.48
C PRO A 95 6.59 10.23 1.67
N SER A 96 7.29 10.28 2.80
CA SER A 96 8.29 9.27 3.12
C SER A 96 7.63 7.93 3.36
N GLY A 97 8.19 6.90 2.80
CA GLY A 97 7.65 5.55 2.97
C GLY A 97 7.90 4.67 1.77
N PHE A 98 7.01 3.67 1.61
CA PHE A 98 7.16 2.66 0.58
C PHE A 98 5.95 2.65 -0.34
N GLY A 99 6.19 2.74 -1.64
CA GLY A 99 5.15 2.50 -2.64
C GLY A 99 5.14 1.02 -2.98
N VAL A 100 3.97 0.40 -2.92
CA VAL A 100 3.80 -1.04 -3.14
C VAL A 100 2.81 -1.27 -4.25
N LYS A 101 3.17 -2.13 -5.21
CA LYS A 101 2.27 -2.54 -6.26
C LYS A 101 1.71 -3.90 -5.89
N ILE A 102 0.41 -4.08 -6.00
CA ILE A 102 -0.24 -5.36 -5.75
C ILE A 102 -0.02 -6.22 -6.99
N VAL A 103 0.59 -7.38 -6.82
CA VAL A 103 0.91 -8.25 -7.94
C VAL A 103 0.12 -9.55 -7.94
N GLU A 104 -0.42 -9.93 -6.78
CA GLU A 104 -1.22 -11.14 -6.71
C GLU A 104 -2.22 -11.04 -5.59
N VAL A 105 -3.49 -11.27 -5.90
CA VAL A 105 -4.55 -11.28 -4.91
C VAL A 105 -5.61 -12.26 -5.42
N ASP A 106 -6.08 -13.16 -4.54
CA ASP A 106 -7.11 -14.10 -4.96
C ASP A 106 -8.45 -13.38 -5.08
N GLU A 107 -9.43 -14.06 -5.67
CA GLU A 107 -10.69 -13.42 -5.99
C GLU A 107 -11.44 -12.96 -4.75
N GLN A 108 -11.44 -13.75 -3.70
CA GLN A 108 -12.13 -13.36 -2.48
C GLN A 108 -11.54 -12.11 -1.85
N ASN A 109 -10.21 -12.05 -1.79
CA ASN A 109 -9.55 -10.87 -1.22
C ASN A 109 -9.67 -9.67 -2.16
N ARG A 110 -9.71 -9.92 -3.47
CA ARG A 110 -9.93 -8.83 -4.43
C ARG A 110 -11.29 -8.19 -4.20
N GLU A 111 -12.32 -9.00 -3.95
CA GLU A 111 -13.65 -8.47 -3.68
C GLU A 111 -13.67 -7.70 -2.36
N ARG A 112 -12.96 -8.20 -1.35
CA ARG A 112 -12.88 -7.49 -0.08
C ARG A 112 -12.16 -6.15 -0.23
N LEU A 113 -11.09 -6.13 -1.01
CA LEU A 113 -10.35 -4.91 -1.28
C LEU A 113 -11.24 -3.91 -2.02
N ALA A 114 -11.97 -4.36 -3.03
CA ALA A 114 -12.86 -3.50 -3.79
C ALA A 114 -13.96 -2.92 -2.89
N ALA A 115 -14.50 -3.74 -1.99
CA ALA A 115 -15.53 -3.27 -1.06
C ALA A 115 -14.96 -2.22 -0.10
N LEU A 116 -13.76 -2.42 0.38
CA LEU A 116 -13.11 -1.45 1.25
C LEU A 116 -12.90 -0.13 0.52
N ILE A 117 -12.36 -0.18 -0.69
CA ILE A 117 -12.12 1.03 -1.47
C ILE A 117 -13.43 1.77 -1.71
N SER A 118 -14.51 1.05 -2.00
CA SER A 118 -15.81 1.69 -2.20
C SER A 118 -16.28 2.41 -0.93
N ARG A 119 -16.09 1.78 0.24
CA ARG A 119 -16.45 2.43 1.49
C ARG A 119 -15.60 3.67 1.74
N LEU A 120 -14.31 3.60 1.44
CA LEU A 120 -13.42 4.74 1.63
C LEU A 120 -13.80 5.89 0.70
N GLN A 121 -14.25 5.59 -0.51
CA GLN A 121 -14.70 6.61 -1.43
C GLN A 121 -15.96 7.31 -0.93
N ARG A 122 -16.73 6.64 -0.06
CA ARG A 122 -17.89 7.26 0.57
C ARG A 122 -17.55 7.92 1.91
N GLY A 123 -16.27 7.96 2.28
CA GLY A 123 -15.85 8.60 3.51
C GLY A 123 -15.85 7.70 4.74
N GLU A 124 -16.02 6.39 4.57
CA GLU A 124 -16.05 5.46 5.70
C GLU A 124 -14.68 4.86 5.89
N GLN A 125 -14.14 4.95 7.10
CA GLN A 125 -12.82 4.41 7.40
C GLN A 125 -12.94 3.05 8.07
N PRO A 126 -11.87 2.21 8.02
CA PRO A 126 -11.90 0.88 8.63
C PRO A 126 -11.85 0.93 10.18
N TYR A 127 -11.65 2.09 10.74
CA TYR A 127 -11.68 2.27 12.17
C TYR A 127 -12.59 3.40 12.56
#